data_ef56df4a0ef84b83a29c331645693579
#
_entry.id   ef56df4a0ef84b83a29c331645693579
#
_cell.length_a   1.000
_cell.length_b   1.000
_cell.length_c   1.000
_cell.angle_alpha   90.00
_cell.angle_beta   90.00
_cell.angle_gamma   90.00
#
_symmetry.space_group_name_H-M   'P 1'
#
loop_
_entity.id
_entity.type
_entity.pdbx_description
1 polymer ?
#
loop_
_entity_poly.entity_id
_entity_poly.type
_entity_poly.pdbx_seq_one_letter_code
_entity_poly.pdbx_strand_id
1 'polypeptide(L)'
;DLVIVNARIYTVNSAQPWAKAVAIKGEKIIYVGSNKAARRYVGPATRIIEAQERLLLPGFQDSHVHFLSGSLNLNRVDLAGAQSVAEIQERIRRFVAGHPDLTWIQGRGWMYSAFPGDMPHKKFLDEIIPDKPAIMRCADGHTSWVNSRALALAGINHHTPDPPDGKIVRDEKGEPTGALLEGASRLVTRLIPEPTPEEKLEALRQGMKEAVRWGITSAHSLGGDFEEIELFDRLRKEGSQTIRLVIAMSVSEPGPTEKDFKTYAEASTRFNDHWLAVRGVKLMLDGVIDSGTAAMLEPYEGQKGQGKLFWEPDDFIKAVM
;
A
#
# COMPACT_ATOMS: atom_id res chain seq x y z
N ASP A 1 23.10 25.21 4.04
CA ASP A 1 24.22 24.27 4.00
C ASP A 1 24.26 23.44 5.28
N LEU A 2 24.70 22.18 5.19
CA LEU A 2 24.72 21.22 6.29
C LEU A 2 26.04 20.44 6.28
N VAL A 3 26.66 20.28 7.43
CA VAL A 3 27.81 19.39 7.62
C VAL A 3 27.49 18.41 8.75
N ILE A 4 27.59 17.12 8.47
CA ILE A 4 27.45 16.06 9.47
C ILE A 4 28.86 15.54 9.78
N VAL A 5 29.23 15.50 11.05
CA VAL A 5 30.54 15.06 11.52
C VAL A 5 30.43 13.93 12.55
N ASN A 6 31.54 13.24 12.80
CA ASN A 6 31.63 12.16 13.76
C ASN A 6 30.56 11.07 13.55
N ALA A 7 30.30 10.73 12.30
CA ALA A 7 29.37 9.67 11.89
C ALA A 7 30.11 8.39 11.49
N ARG A 8 29.42 7.25 11.51
CA ARG A 8 29.81 6.05 10.79
C ARG A 8 29.07 6.02 9.47
N ILE A 9 29.64 6.62 8.43
CA ILE A 9 28.98 6.72 7.13
C ILE A 9 29.31 5.50 6.28
N TYR A 10 28.32 4.68 5.96
CA TYR A 10 28.43 3.65 4.93
C TYR A 10 28.00 4.26 3.59
N THR A 11 28.96 4.42 2.69
CA THR A 11 28.78 5.23 1.47
C THR A 11 28.18 4.46 0.31
N VAL A 12 28.09 3.13 0.40
CA VAL A 12 27.71 2.22 -0.72
C VAL A 12 28.66 2.35 -1.93
N ASN A 13 29.83 2.96 -1.74
CA ASN A 13 30.87 3.07 -2.75
C ASN A 13 32.02 2.12 -2.39
N SER A 14 32.29 1.12 -3.23
CA SER A 14 33.32 0.11 -2.99
C SER A 14 34.72 0.69 -2.88
N ALA A 15 35.01 1.80 -3.56
CA ALA A 15 36.32 2.46 -3.49
C ALA A 15 36.53 3.22 -2.17
N GLN A 16 35.45 3.62 -1.47
CA GLN A 16 35.50 4.30 -0.19
C GLN A 16 34.28 3.88 0.65
N PRO A 17 34.22 2.65 1.15
CA PRO A 17 33.01 2.13 1.78
C PRO A 17 32.63 2.85 3.08
N TRP A 18 33.60 3.48 3.77
CA TRP A 18 33.35 4.17 5.02
C TRP A 18 33.91 5.59 5.02
N ALA A 19 33.19 6.50 5.68
CA ALA A 19 33.60 7.88 5.93
C ALA A 19 33.16 8.34 7.33
N LYS A 20 33.59 9.54 7.74
CA LYS A 20 33.30 10.11 9.06
C LYS A 20 32.48 11.40 8.97
N ALA A 21 32.45 12.04 7.81
CA ALA A 21 31.75 13.30 7.61
C ALA A 21 31.20 13.42 6.20
N VAL A 22 30.12 14.18 6.07
CA VAL A 22 29.50 14.59 4.80
C VAL A 22 29.17 16.08 4.86
N ALA A 23 29.43 16.80 3.76
CA ALA A 23 28.99 18.17 3.58
C ALA A 23 27.97 18.25 2.44
N ILE A 24 26.90 19.00 2.67
CA ILE A 24 25.76 19.17 1.78
C ILE A 24 25.56 20.66 1.53
N LYS A 25 25.44 21.04 0.26
CA LYS A 25 25.11 22.40 -0.17
C LYS A 25 23.85 22.37 -1.03
N GLY A 26 22.80 23.04 -0.56
CA GLY A 26 21.49 22.90 -1.16
C GLY A 26 21.05 21.43 -1.13
N GLU A 27 20.76 20.87 -2.29
CA GLU A 27 20.32 19.47 -2.46
C GLU A 27 21.46 18.49 -2.84
N LYS A 28 22.72 18.95 -2.82
CA LYS A 28 23.84 18.14 -3.32
C LYS A 28 24.84 17.81 -2.22
N ILE A 29 25.26 16.56 -2.16
CA ILE A 29 26.43 16.14 -1.40
C ILE A 29 27.68 16.65 -2.12
N ILE A 30 28.45 17.52 -1.47
CA ILE A 30 29.65 18.16 -2.04
C ILE A 30 30.95 17.59 -1.47
N TYR A 31 30.85 16.82 -0.38
CA TYR A 31 32.02 16.17 0.23
C TYR A 31 31.56 14.93 1.04
N VAL A 32 32.35 13.87 0.95
CA VAL A 32 32.26 12.68 1.81
C VAL A 32 33.69 12.28 2.20
N GLY A 33 33.98 12.14 3.49
CA GLY A 33 35.33 11.75 3.92
C GLY A 33 35.60 11.97 5.41
N SER A 34 36.76 12.58 5.74
CA SER A 34 37.19 12.76 7.12
C SER A 34 36.59 14.01 7.78
N ASN A 35 36.42 13.99 9.11
CA ASN A 35 35.99 15.13 9.90
C ASN A 35 36.89 16.36 9.68
N LYS A 36 38.22 16.15 9.60
CA LYS A 36 39.20 17.24 9.41
C LYS A 36 38.96 18.03 8.11
N ALA A 37 38.75 17.30 7.01
CA ALA A 37 38.53 17.93 5.71
C ALA A 37 37.13 18.52 5.57
N ALA A 38 36.10 17.99 6.24
CA ALA A 38 34.75 18.51 6.24
C ALA A 38 34.66 19.95 6.81
N ARG A 39 35.56 20.33 7.71
CA ARG A 39 35.63 21.69 8.29
C ARG A 39 35.77 22.80 7.25
N ARG A 40 36.33 22.51 6.07
CA ARG A 40 36.48 23.47 4.96
C ARG A 40 35.14 23.95 4.39
N TYR A 41 34.08 23.22 4.64
CA TYR A 41 32.72 23.50 4.16
C TYR A 41 31.85 24.17 5.24
N VAL A 42 32.43 24.51 6.41
CA VAL A 42 31.72 25.19 7.49
C VAL A 42 31.90 26.68 7.33
N GLY A 43 30.81 27.39 7.16
CA GLY A 43 30.70 28.86 7.15
C GLY A 43 29.73 29.37 8.22
N PRO A 44 29.53 30.67 8.34
CA PRO A 44 28.69 31.27 9.38
C PRO A 44 27.24 30.79 9.40
N ALA A 45 26.68 30.40 8.22
CA ALA A 45 25.31 29.91 8.05
C ALA A 45 25.22 28.37 7.96
N THR A 46 26.31 27.65 8.16
CA THR A 46 26.32 26.18 8.04
C THR A 46 25.80 25.54 9.32
N ARG A 47 24.74 24.76 9.20
CA ARG A 47 24.28 23.89 10.28
C ARG A 47 25.23 22.69 10.44
N ILE A 48 25.67 22.43 11.66
CA ILE A 48 26.50 21.27 11.97
C ILE A 48 25.69 20.27 12.77
N ILE A 49 25.72 19.00 12.36
CA ILE A 49 25.15 17.87 13.10
C ILE A 49 26.30 17.01 13.61
N GLU A 50 26.38 16.89 14.92
CA GLU A 50 27.26 15.96 15.62
C GLU A 50 26.58 14.59 15.70
N ALA A 51 27.06 13.63 14.93
CA ALA A 51 26.40 12.34 14.81
C ALA A 51 26.75 11.33 15.92
N GLN A 52 27.76 11.62 16.74
CA GLN A 52 28.13 10.74 17.89
C GLN A 52 28.35 9.28 17.49
N GLU A 53 29.12 9.04 16.44
CA GLU A 53 29.41 7.71 15.86
C GLU A 53 28.16 6.93 15.40
N ARG A 54 27.00 7.59 15.26
CA ARG A 54 25.81 6.94 14.72
C ARG A 54 26.02 6.57 13.24
N LEU A 55 25.32 5.51 12.83
CA LEU A 55 25.32 5.08 11.45
C LEU A 55 24.58 6.11 10.58
N LEU A 56 25.20 6.50 9.47
CA LEU A 56 24.60 7.32 8.42
C LEU A 56 24.63 6.53 7.12
N LEU A 57 23.49 6.45 6.47
CA LEU A 57 23.28 5.76 5.19
C LEU A 57 22.72 6.73 4.14
N PRO A 58 22.91 6.46 2.84
CA PRO A 58 22.05 7.02 1.83
C PRO A 58 20.59 6.69 2.13
N GLY A 59 19.66 7.59 1.78
CA GLY A 59 18.24 7.33 1.94
C GLY A 59 17.80 6.09 1.16
N PHE A 60 16.89 5.32 1.74
CA PHE A 60 16.39 4.10 1.11
C PHE A 60 15.52 4.42 -0.11
N GLN A 61 15.55 3.51 -1.06
CA GLN A 61 14.70 3.54 -2.25
C GLN A 61 13.83 2.30 -2.24
N ASP A 62 12.51 2.48 -2.20
CA ASP A 62 11.57 1.38 -2.35
C ASP A 62 11.29 1.17 -3.85
N SER A 63 11.65 0.00 -4.36
CA SER A 63 11.56 -0.30 -5.78
C SER A 63 10.20 -0.85 -6.21
N HIS A 64 9.29 -1.16 -5.28
CA HIS A 64 7.98 -1.72 -5.59
C HIS A 64 6.97 -1.44 -4.48
N VAL A 65 6.20 -0.40 -4.63
CA VAL A 65 5.11 -0.06 -3.70
C VAL A 65 3.87 0.36 -4.48
N HIS A 66 2.69 0.20 -3.88
CA HIS A 66 1.44 0.82 -4.31
C HIS A 66 1.15 1.97 -3.35
N PHE A 67 1.73 3.15 -3.66
CA PHE A 67 1.89 4.19 -2.65
C PHE A 67 0.56 4.75 -2.16
N LEU A 68 -0.39 5.07 -3.06
CA LEU A 68 -1.71 5.56 -2.66
C LEU A 68 -2.50 4.51 -1.87
N SER A 69 -2.59 3.28 -2.37
CA SER A 69 -3.34 2.24 -1.67
C SER A 69 -2.70 1.85 -0.34
N GLY A 70 -1.36 1.83 -0.26
CA GLY A 70 -0.61 1.67 0.98
C GLY A 70 -0.90 2.78 1.98
N SER A 71 -0.92 4.03 1.52
CA SER A 71 -1.24 5.20 2.33
C SER A 71 -2.68 5.17 2.87
N LEU A 72 -3.65 4.81 2.02
CA LEU A 72 -5.04 4.63 2.44
C LEU A 72 -5.20 3.51 3.48
N ASN A 73 -4.36 2.46 3.39
CA ASN A 73 -4.36 1.37 4.37
C ASN A 73 -3.87 1.79 5.76
N LEU A 74 -3.12 2.90 5.90
CA LEU A 74 -2.76 3.46 7.21
C LEU A 74 -3.99 3.93 8.00
N ASN A 75 -5.09 4.24 7.31
CA ASN A 75 -6.37 4.60 7.89
C ASN A 75 -7.32 3.40 8.07
N ARG A 76 -6.77 2.18 8.18
CA ARG A 76 -7.50 0.94 8.43
C ARG A 76 -6.94 0.24 9.65
N VAL A 77 -7.79 -0.56 10.30
CA VAL A 77 -7.35 -1.38 11.45
C VAL A 77 -6.36 -2.43 10.99
N ASP A 78 -5.15 -2.42 11.53
CA ASP A 78 -4.18 -3.49 11.32
C ASP A 78 -4.40 -4.61 12.35
N LEU A 79 -4.81 -5.78 11.86
CA LEU A 79 -5.06 -6.98 12.64
C LEU A 79 -3.98 -8.04 12.43
N ALA A 80 -2.92 -7.73 11.64
CA ALA A 80 -1.87 -8.68 11.36
C ALA A 80 -1.18 -9.16 12.65
N GLY A 81 -1.03 -10.48 12.78
CA GLY A 81 -0.42 -11.10 13.95
C GLY A 81 -1.28 -11.16 15.22
N ALA A 82 -2.53 -10.69 15.18
CA ALA A 82 -3.46 -10.88 16.31
C ALA A 82 -3.79 -12.36 16.49
N GLN A 83 -3.65 -12.86 17.73
CA GLN A 83 -3.74 -14.29 18.03
C GLN A 83 -5.10 -14.70 18.66
N SER A 84 -5.95 -13.74 18.99
CA SER A 84 -7.23 -14.00 19.64
C SER A 84 -8.28 -12.94 19.32
N VAL A 85 -9.56 -13.31 19.50
CA VAL A 85 -10.70 -12.37 19.39
C VAL A 85 -10.53 -11.18 20.31
N ALA A 86 -10.07 -11.39 21.55
CA ALA A 86 -9.88 -10.30 22.52
C ALA A 86 -8.84 -9.28 22.05
N GLU A 87 -7.72 -9.75 21.50
CA GLU A 87 -6.69 -8.88 20.93
C GLU A 87 -7.20 -8.12 19.69
N ILE A 88 -7.92 -8.80 18.80
CA ILE A 88 -8.56 -8.19 17.63
C ILE A 88 -9.52 -7.08 18.10
N GLN A 89 -10.41 -7.37 19.04
CA GLN A 89 -11.37 -6.40 19.57
C GLN A 89 -10.68 -5.19 20.20
N GLU A 90 -9.60 -5.40 20.94
CA GLU A 90 -8.83 -4.29 21.55
C GLU A 90 -8.18 -3.38 20.51
N ARG A 91 -7.58 -3.97 19.46
CA ARG A 91 -7.01 -3.18 18.36
C ARG A 91 -8.08 -2.36 17.65
N ILE A 92 -9.24 -2.95 17.39
CA ILE A 92 -10.38 -2.27 16.75
C ILE A 92 -10.90 -1.14 17.64
N ARG A 93 -11.13 -1.36 18.96
CA ARG A 93 -11.59 -0.31 19.89
C ARG A 93 -10.63 0.88 19.91
N ARG A 94 -9.34 0.61 19.99
CA ARG A 94 -8.29 1.65 20.00
C ARG A 94 -8.31 2.46 18.70
N PHE A 95 -8.45 1.78 17.57
CA PHE A 95 -8.54 2.45 16.27
C PHE A 95 -9.78 3.33 16.16
N VAL A 96 -10.95 2.80 16.50
CA VAL A 96 -12.23 3.53 16.45
C VAL A 96 -12.21 4.76 17.38
N ALA A 97 -11.65 4.64 18.57
CA ALA A 97 -11.49 5.77 19.50
C ALA A 97 -10.62 6.89 18.93
N GLY A 98 -9.61 6.56 18.14
CA GLY A 98 -8.76 7.53 17.44
C GLY A 98 -9.36 8.11 16.16
N HIS A 99 -10.44 7.53 15.64
CA HIS A 99 -11.04 7.89 14.35
C HIS A 99 -12.59 8.02 14.46
N PRO A 100 -13.10 8.95 15.26
CA PRO A 100 -14.55 9.06 15.52
C PRO A 100 -15.38 9.42 14.29
N ASP A 101 -14.78 10.11 13.32
CA ASP A 101 -15.47 10.64 12.13
C ASP A 101 -15.64 9.61 11.01
N LEU A 102 -14.99 8.45 11.09
CA LEU A 102 -15.14 7.42 10.07
C LEU A 102 -16.57 6.86 10.04
N THR A 103 -17.16 6.84 8.85
CA THR A 103 -18.51 6.29 8.60
C THR A 103 -18.50 4.78 8.39
N TRP A 104 -17.38 4.22 7.92
CA TRP A 104 -17.10 2.80 7.79
C TRP A 104 -15.83 2.45 8.54
N ILE A 105 -15.85 1.35 9.29
CA ILE A 105 -14.64 0.82 9.93
C ILE A 105 -14.11 -0.32 9.09
N GLN A 106 -12.94 -0.11 8.52
CA GLN A 106 -12.26 -1.09 7.68
C GLN A 106 -11.00 -1.59 8.34
N GLY A 107 -10.69 -2.86 8.17
CA GLY A 107 -9.46 -3.47 8.68
C GLY A 107 -9.02 -4.67 7.85
N ARG A 108 -7.83 -5.18 8.15
CA ARG A 108 -7.24 -6.31 7.43
C ARG A 108 -6.26 -7.09 8.30
N GLY A 109 -5.96 -8.31 7.88
CA GLY A 109 -4.84 -9.06 8.43
C GLY A 109 -5.21 -10.05 9.54
N TRP A 110 -6.50 -10.25 9.85
CA TRP A 110 -6.89 -11.29 10.77
C TRP A 110 -6.68 -12.69 10.18
N MET A 111 -6.47 -13.68 11.04
CA MET A 111 -6.28 -15.08 10.69
C MET A 111 -7.41 -15.94 11.27
N TYR A 112 -7.78 -17.01 10.58
CA TYR A 112 -8.81 -17.95 11.02
C TYR A 112 -8.54 -18.51 12.43
N SER A 113 -7.29 -18.86 12.71
CA SER A 113 -6.84 -19.43 13.99
C SER A 113 -7.10 -18.54 15.22
N ALA A 114 -7.39 -17.24 15.00
CA ALA A 114 -7.76 -16.34 16.09
C ALA A 114 -9.20 -16.53 16.60
N PHE A 115 -10.03 -17.31 15.86
CA PHE A 115 -11.45 -17.45 16.15
C PHE A 115 -11.81 -18.87 16.60
N PRO A 116 -12.80 -19.03 17.50
CA PRO A 116 -13.37 -20.34 17.83
C PRO A 116 -13.97 -21.01 16.58
N GLY A 117 -13.56 -22.26 16.30
CA GLY A 117 -14.01 -22.98 15.12
C GLY A 117 -13.48 -22.44 13.80
N ASP A 118 -12.36 -21.72 13.85
CA ASP A 118 -11.64 -21.17 12.69
C ASP A 118 -12.50 -20.30 11.76
N MET A 119 -13.57 -19.68 12.30
CA MET A 119 -14.44 -18.81 11.50
C MET A 119 -14.94 -17.61 12.34
N PRO A 120 -14.85 -16.37 11.81
CA PRO A 120 -15.34 -15.20 12.52
C PRO A 120 -16.87 -15.15 12.57
N HIS A 121 -17.40 -14.57 13.65
CA HIS A 121 -18.83 -14.33 13.81
C HIS A 121 -19.10 -12.83 14.05
N LYS A 122 -20.14 -12.30 13.39
CA LYS A 122 -20.56 -10.88 13.49
C LYS A 122 -20.68 -10.36 14.91
N LYS A 123 -21.11 -11.21 15.88
CA LYS A 123 -21.25 -10.86 17.29
C LYS A 123 -20.00 -10.20 17.88
N PHE A 124 -18.81 -10.64 17.50
CA PHE A 124 -17.56 -10.09 18.03
C PHE A 124 -17.27 -8.66 17.55
N LEU A 125 -17.79 -8.26 16.36
CA LEU A 125 -17.77 -6.87 15.92
C LEU A 125 -18.94 -6.08 16.50
N ASP A 126 -20.13 -6.67 16.59
CA ASP A 126 -21.33 -6.03 17.13
C ASP A 126 -21.12 -5.57 18.58
N GLU A 127 -20.36 -6.35 19.38
CA GLU A 127 -20.00 -6.01 20.77
C GLU A 127 -19.18 -4.72 20.90
N ILE A 128 -18.46 -4.33 19.85
CA ILE A 128 -17.49 -3.22 19.92
C ILE A 128 -17.77 -2.10 18.93
N ILE A 129 -18.50 -2.37 17.85
CA ILE A 129 -18.92 -1.41 16.82
C ILE A 129 -20.38 -1.67 16.46
N PRO A 130 -21.34 -1.40 17.35
CA PRO A 130 -22.77 -1.62 17.06
C PRO A 130 -23.34 -0.60 16.08
N ASP A 131 -22.83 0.63 16.09
CA ASP A 131 -23.46 1.78 15.42
C ASP A 131 -22.95 2.05 14.00
N LYS A 132 -21.73 1.63 13.69
CA LYS A 132 -21.08 1.85 12.38
C LYS A 132 -20.94 0.53 11.62
N PRO A 133 -21.09 0.53 10.29
CA PRO A 133 -20.77 -0.64 9.49
C PRO A 133 -19.28 -0.94 9.54
N ALA A 134 -18.94 -2.22 9.69
CA ALA A 134 -17.56 -2.67 9.80
C ALA A 134 -17.28 -3.84 8.87
N ILE A 135 -16.09 -3.84 8.27
CA ILE A 135 -15.57 -4.92 7.44
C ILE A 135 -14.09 -5.14 7.71
N MET A 136 -13.73 -6.38 8.03
CA MET A 136 -12.36 -6.81 8.32
C MET A 136 -11.96 -7.90 7.33
N ARG A 137 -10.93 -7.66 6.53
CA ARG A 137 -10.45 -8.60 5.52
C ARG A 137 -9.45 -9.57 6.12
N CYS A 138 -9.58 -10.86 5.82
CA CYS A 138 -8.61 -11.89 6.19
C CYS A 138 -7.22 -11.58 5.59
N ALA A 139 -6.18 -12.10 6.20
CA ALA A 139 -4.80 -11.96 5.72
C ALA A 139 -4.61 -12.58 4.31
N ASP A 140 -5.31 -13.66 4.01
CA ASP A 140 -5.30 -14.32 2.70
C ASP A 140 -6.06 -13.55 1.61
N GLY A 141 -6.88 -12.56 2.01
CA GLY A 141 -7.67 -11.75 1.07
C GLY A 141 -8.95 -12.40 0.54
N HIS A 142 -9.24 -13.66 0.90
CA HIS A 142 -10.37 -14.44 0.36
C HIS A 142 -11.64 -14.32 1.20
N THR A 143 -11.53 -13.94 2.48
CA THR A 143 -12.67 -13.79 3.38
C THR A 143 -12.78 -12.40 3.96
N SER A 144 -13.99 -11.86 3.94
CA SER A 144 -14.35 -10.65 4.68
C SER A 144 -15.24 -10.99 5.86
N TRP A 145 -14.99 -10.35 7.00
CA TRP A 145 -15.79 -10.46 8.21
C TRP A 145 -16.47 -9.12 8.48
N VAL A 146 -17.78 -9.14 8.57
CA VAL A 146 -18.62 -7.94 8.69
C VAL A 146 -19.53 -8.03 9.90
N ASN A 147 -19.94 -6.86 10.43
CA ASN A 147 -20.89 -6.78 11.53
C ASN A 147 -22.36 -6.77 11.05
N SER A 148 -23.29 -6.85 11.97
CA SER A 148 -24.72 -6.84 11.69
C SER A 148 -25.16 -5.55 10.98
N ARG A 149 -24.53 -4.41 11.25
CA ARG A 149 -24.82 -3.13 10.61
C ARG A 149 -24.47 -3.15 9.12
N ALA A 150 -23.32 -3.72 8.77
CA ALA A 150 -22.91 -3.87 7.37
C ALA A 150 -23.80 -4.86 6.60
N LEU A 151 -24.16 -5.99 7.24
CA LEU A 151 -25.14 -6.94 6.65
C LEU A 151 -26.48 -6.28 6.36
N ALA A 152 -27.02 -5.51 7.31
CA ALA A 152 -28.29 -4.82 7.16
C ALA A 152 -28.24 -3.79 6.01
N LEU A 153 -27.16 -3.00 5.90
CA LEU A 153 -26.98 -2.04 4.81
C LEU A 153 -26.89 -2.74 3.44
N ALA A 154 -26.27 -3.93 3.39
CA ALA A 154 -26.19 -4.72 2.17
C ALA A 154 -27.46 -5.51 1.84
N GLY A 155 -28.49 -5.48 2.71
CA GLY A 155 -29.70 -6.26 2.56
C GLY A 155 -29.49 -7.78 2.69
N ILE A 156 -28.38 -8.18 3.33
CA ILE A 156 -28.00 -9.60 3.49
C ILE A 156 -28.77 -10.20 4.69
N ASN A 157 -29.59 -11.21 4.42
CA ASN A 157 -30.39 -11.94 5.40
C ASN A 157 -30.45 -13.44 5.05
N HIS A 158 -31.24 -14.22 5.79
CA HIS A 158 -31.37 -15.67 5.57
C HIS A 158 -31.93 -16.05 4.18
N HIS A 159 -32.64 -15.15 3.49
CA HIS A 159 -33.16 -15.40 2.14
C HIS A 159 -32.18 -14.98 1.02
N THR A 160 -31.13 -14.23 1.32
CA THR A 160 -30.18 -13.75 0.33
C THR A 160 -29.42 -14.95 -0.29
N PRO A 161 -29.50 -15.17 -1.62
CA PRO A 161 -28.77 -16.26 -2.25
C PRO A 161 -27.25 -16.00 -2.23
N ASP A 162 -26.50 -17.07 -2.23
CA ASP A 162 -25.05 -16.98 -2.44
C ASP A 162 -24.78 -16.49 -3.89
N PRO A 163 -23.84 -15.58 -4.10
CA PRO A 163 -23.43 -15.20 -5.44
C PRO A 163 -22.70 -16.37 -6.14
N PRO A 164 -22.68 -16.40 -7.50
CA PRO A 164 -22.10 -17.53 -8.25
C PRO A 164 -20.64 -17.85 -7.91
N ASP A 165 -19.88 -16.85 -7.46
CA ASP A 165 -18.46 -16.92 -7.17
C ASP A 165 -18.14 -16.63 -5.70
N GLY A 166 -19.09 -16.89 -4.79
CA GLY A 166 -18.85 -16.66 -3.37
C GLY A 166 -19.89 -17.31 -2.47
N LYS A 167 -19.67 -17.26 -1.16
CA LYS A 167 -20.56 -17.88 -0.17
C LYS A 167 -20.79 -16.96 1.03
N ILE A 168 -22.05 -16.83 1.44
CA ILE A 168 -22.45 -16.22 2.71
C ILE A 168 -22.47 -17.34 3.75
N VAL A 169 -21.56 -17.27 4.73
CA VAL A 169 -21.54 -18.27 5.80
C VAL A 169 -22.74 -18.08 6.72
N ARG A 170 -23.46 -19.17 6.98
CA ARG A 170 -24.68 -19.17 7.81
C ARG A 170 -24.54 -20.12 9.00
N ASP A 171 -25.25 -19.81 10.05
CA ASP A 171 -25.39 -20.70 11.20
C ASP A 171 -26.43 -21.82 10.94
N GLU A 172 -26.67 -22.68 11.93
CA GLU A 172 -27.63 -23.80 11.86
C GLU A 172 -29.08 -23.36 11.62
N LYS A 173 -29.39 -22.07 11.89
CA LYS A 173 -30.73 -21.49 11.65
C LYS A 173 -30.83 -20.80 10.28
N GLY A 174 -29.77 -20.84 9.50
CA GLY A 174 -29.69 -20.17 8.20
C GLY A 174 -29.36 -18.68 8.28
N GLU A 175 -29.07 -18.13 9.45
CA GLU A 175 -28.75 -16.71 9.62
C GLU A 175 -27.29 -16.43 9.23
N PRO A 176 -27.03 -15.32 8.48
CA PRO A 176 -25.67 -14.92 8.14
C PRO A 176 -24.80 -14.69 9.38
N THR A 177 -23.66 -15.37 9.46
CA THR A 177 -22.71 -15.24 10.57
C THR A 177 -21.88 -13.97 10.50
N GLY A 178 -21.83 -13.30 9.34
CA GLY A 178 -20.98 -12.18 9.05
C GLY A 178 -19.70 -12.55 8.31
N ALA A 179 -19.39 -13.81 8.12
CA ALA A 179 -18.29 -14.24 7.25
C ALA A 179 -18.78 -14.35 5.79
N LEU A 180 -18.07 -13.67 4.88
CA LEU A 180 -18.36 -13.61 3.45
C LEU A 180 -17.13 -14.10 2.68
N LEU A 181 -17.28 -15.22 1.98
CA LEU A 181 -16.20 -15.85 1.24
C LEU A 181 -16.19 -15.37 -0.20
N GLU A 182 -15.01 -15.17 -0.74
CA GLU A 182 -14.75 -14.82 -2.15
C GLU A 182 -15.63 -13.65 -2.65
N GLY A 183 -16.31 -13.86 -3.76
CA GLY A 183 -17.18 -12.87 -4.37
C GLY A 183 -18.33 -12.37 -3.51
N ALA A 184 -18.72 -13.08 -2.44
CA ALA A 184 -19.74 -12.60 -1.52
C ALA A 184 -19.32 -11.32 -0.79
N SER A 185 -18.03 -11.09 -0.63
CA SER A 185 -17.48 -9.83 -0.08
C SER A 185 -17.94 -8.59 -0.86
N ARG A 186 -18.14 -8.72 -2.19
CA ARG A 186 -18.60 -7.62 -3.05
C ARG A 186 -20.00 -7.10 -2.72
N LEU A 187 -20.84 -7.93 -2.11
CA LEU A 187 -22.17 -7.51 -1.66
C LEU A 187 -22.10 -6.36 -0.65
N VAL A 188 -21.01 -6.30 0.12
CA VAL A 188 -20.77 -5.25 1.13
C VAL A 188 -19.78 -4.21 0.62
N THR A 189 -18.66 -4.61 0.00
CA THR A 189 -17.62 -3.65 -0.39
C THR A 189 -18.09 -2.61 -1.39
N ARG A 190 -19.04 -2.93 -2.26
CA ARG A 190 -19.67 -1.97 -3.20
C ARG A 190 -20.42 -0.83 -2.54
N LEU A 191 -20.73 -0.93 -1.24
CA LEU A 191 -21.43 0.10 -0.46
C LEU A 191 -20.48 1.04 0.27
N ILE A 192 -19.19 0.70 0.29
CA ILE A 192 -18.17 1.54 0.92
C ILE A 192 -17.91 2.71 -0.04
N PRO A 193 -18.07 3.95 0.43
CA PRO A 193 -17.77 5.11 -0.41
C PRO A 193 -16.31 5.10 -0.86
N GLU A 194 -16.08 5.45 -2.12
CA GLU A 194 -14.72 5.70 -2.59
C GLU A 194 -14.15 6.92 -1.87
N PRO A 195 -12.86 6.90 -1.50
CA PRO A 195 -12.22 8.03 -0.87
C PRO A 195 -12.28 9.27 -1.78
N THR A 196 -12.65 10.40 -1.22
CA THR A 196 -12.60 11.71 -1.91
C THR A 196 -11.16 12.09 -2.26
N PRO A 197 -10.92 12.98 -3.23
CA PRO A 197 -9.58 13.48 -3.53
C PRO A 197 -8.86 14.08 -2.31
N GLU A 198 -9.58 14.74 -1.41
CA GLU A 198 -9.05 15.30 -0.18
C GLU A 198 -8.62 14.22 0.82
N GLU A 199 -9.40 13.17 0.97
CA GLU A 199 -9.04 12.00 1.80
C GLU A 199 -7.84 11.26 1.23
N LYS A 200 -7.76 11.10 -0.11
CA LYS A 200 -6.59 10.53 -0.78
C LYS A 200 -5.34 11.37 -0.54
N LEU A 201 -5.44 12.70 -0.63
CA LEU A 201 -4.32 13.62 -0.37
C LEU A 201 -3.84 13.55 1.09
N GLU A 202 -4.76 13.52 2.04
CA GLU A 202 -4.39 13.39 3.45
C GLU A 202 -3.72 12.04 3.73
N ALA A 203 -4.26 10.95 3.16
CA ALA A 203 -3.62 9.64 3.25
C ALA A 203 -2.20 9.64 2.66
N LEU A 204 -2.01 10.29 1.51
CA LEU A 204 -0.68 10.43 0.89
C LEU A 204 0.29 11.23 1.75
N ARG A 205 -0.15 12.31 2.42
CA ARG A 205 0.69 13.06 3.39
C ARG A 205 1.14 12.17 4.55
N GLN A 206 0.24 11.36 5.08
CA GLN A 206 0.56 10.40 6.14
C GLN A 206 1.50 9.30 5.64
N GLY A 207 1.26 8.75 4.44
CA GLY A 207 2.14 7.78 3.81
C GLY A 207 3.56 8.30 3.58
N MET A 208 3.70 9.53 3.11
CA MET A 208 5.00 10.18 2.94
C MET A 208 5.71 10.42 4.28
N LYS A 209 4.97 10.82 5.31
CA LYS A 209 5.51 10.99 6.66
C LYS A 209 6.02 9.65 7.22
N GLU A 210 5.28 8.57 7.01
CA GLU A 210 5.69 7.24 7.45
C GLU A 210 6.90 6.75 6.65
N ALA A 211 6.94 6.95 5.32
CA ALA A 211 8.09 6.62 4.50
C ALA A 211 9.38 7.33 4.98
N VAL A 212 9.30 8.63 5.26
CA VAL A 212 10.43 9.41 5.80
C VAL A 212 10.87 8.88 7.17
N ARG A 213 9.94 8.48 8.03
CA ARG A 213 10.24 7.88 9.36
C ARG A 213 11.08 6.61 9.23
N TRP A 214 10.88 5.84 8.17
CA TRP A 214 11.67 4.64 7.87
C TRP A 214 12.90 4.91 7.02
N GLY A 215 13.22 6.17 6.72
CA GLY A 215 14.38 6.57 5.94
C GLY A 215 14.22 6.37 4.43
N ILE A 216 13.01 6.14 3.94
CA ILE A 216 12.71 6.06 2.51
C ILE A 216 12.70 7.48 1.94
N THR A 217 13.50 7.73 0.90
CA THR A 217 13.63 9.03 0.25
C THR A 217 13.14 9.03 -1.19
N SER A 218 12.94 7.84 -1.76
CA SER A 218 12.28 7.66 -3.05
C SER A 218 11.54 6.34 -3.12
N ALA A 219 10.51 6.27 -3.96
CA ALA A 219 9.75 5.05 -4.18
C ALA A 219 9.32 4.93 -5.65
N HIS A 220 9.27 3.69 -6.14
CA HIS A 220 8.61 3.34 -7.39
C HIS A 220 7.18 2.88 -7.08
N SER A 221 6.18 3.73 -7.37
CA SER A 221 4.76 3.35 -7.25
C SER A 221 4.32 2.66 -8.53
N LEU A 222 3.98 1.38 -8.39
CA LEU A 222 3.64 0.54 -9.52
C LEU A 222 2.12 0.36 -9.62
N GLY A 223 1.57 0.66 -10.78
CA GLY A 223 0.17 0.46 -11.05
C GLY A 223 -0.70 1.70 -10.76
N GLY A 224 -0.11 2.88 -10.72
CA GLY A 224 -0.86 4.15 -10.61
C GLY A 224 -1.66 4.48 -11.87
N ASP A 225 -2.70 5.27 -11.72
CA ASP A 225 -3.45 5.89 -12.79
C ASP A 225 -3.14 7.40 -12.91
N PHE A 226 -3.76 8.05 -13.88
CA PHE A 226 -3.53 9.48 -14.10
C PHE A 226 -4.05 10.34 -12.94
N GLU A 227 -5.15 9.95 -12.29
CA GLU A 227 -5.68 10.63 -11.10
C GLU A 227 -4.68 10.58 -9.94
N GLU A 228 -4.09 9.40 -9.68
CA GLU A 228 -3.07 9.26 -8.63
C GLU A 228 -1.87 10.17 -8.89
N ILE A 229 -1.42 10.27 -10.15
CA ILE A 229 -0.29 11.12 -10.53
C ILE A 229 -0.64 12.61 -10.28
N GLU A 230 -1.85 13.04 -10.59
CA GLU A 230 -2.30 14.41 -10.34
C GLU A 230 -2.38 14.74 -8.84
N LEU A 231 -2.72 13.77 -7.98
CA LEU A 231 -2.66 13.94 -6.53
C LEU A 231 -1.22 14.16 -6.04
N PHE A 232 -0.24 13.42 -6.56
CA PHE A 232 1.17 13.66 -6.25
C PHE A 232 1.64 15.03 -6.74
N ASP A 233 1.25 15.44 -7.95
CA ASP A 233 1.59 16.77 -8.49
C ASP A 233 1.00 17.91 -7.64
N ARG A 234 -0.22 17.72 -7.13
CA ARG A 234 -0.84 18.65 -6.19
C ARG A 234 -0.03 18.76 -4.89
N LEU A 235 0.36 17.64 -4.28
CA LEU A 235 1.21 17.65 -3.08
C LEU A 235 2.58 18.32 -3.35
N ARG A 236 3.15 18.09 -4.52
CA ARG A 236 4.40 18.74 -4.94
C ARG A 236 4.24 20.25 -5.02
N LYS A 237 3.18 20.74 -5.67
CA LYS A 237 2.88 22.17 -5.80
C LYS A 237 2.59 22.85 -4.46
N GLU A 238 1.99 22.13 -3.53
CA GLU A 238 1.75 22.56 -2.15
C GLU A 238 3.02 22.52 -1.28
N GLY A 239 4.15 22.00 -1.78
CA GLY A 239 5.38 21.81 -1.01
C GLY A 239 5.30 20.69 0.05
N SER A 240 4.33 19.82 -0.06
CA SER A 240 4.06 18.72 0.90
C SER A 240 4.68 17.39 0.49
N GLN A 241 5.19 17.27 -0.74
CA GLN A 241 5.88 16.06 -1.20
C GLN A 241 7.27 15.98 -0.56
N THR A 242 7.53 14.92 0.21
CA THR A 242 8.78 14.75 0.97
C THR A 242 9.67 13.62 0.44
N ILE A 243 9.18 12.79 -0.46
CA ILE A 243 9.94 11.73 -1.14
C ILE A 243 9.83 11.86 -2.66
N ARG A 244 10.82 11.36 -3.37
CA ARG A 244 10.78 11.29 -4.84
C ARG A 244 9.95 10.11 -5.28
N LEU A 245 9.15 10.29 -6.33
CA LEU A 245 8.28 9.23 -6.86
C LEU A 245 8.54 9.00 -8.34
N VAL A 246 8.69 7.73 -8.68
CA VAL A 246 8.69 7.25 -10.06
C VAL A 246 7.47 6.36 -10.21
N ILE A 247 6.60 6.67 -11.17
CA ILE A 247 5.33 5.98 -11.37
C ILE A 247 5.44 5.09 -12.61
N ALA A 248 4.98 3.84 -12.48
CA ALA A 248 4.63 3.01 -13.59
C ALA A 248 3.11 2.93 -13.67
N MET A 249 2.53 3.41 -14.78
CA MET A 249 1.08 3.43 -14.96
C MET A 249 0.52 2.04 -15.24
N SER A 250 -0.62 1.72 -14.66
CA SER A 250 -1.35 0.49 -15.00
C SER A 250 -1.90 0.53 -16.42
N VAL A 251 -1.80 -0.59 -17.09
CA VAL A 251 -2.48 -0.85 -18.35
C VAL A 251 -3.47 -1.99 -18.13
N SER A 252 -4.73 -1.76 -18.50
CA SER A 252 -5.82 -2.71 -18.30
C SER A 252 -5.79 -3.83 -19.34
N GLU A 253 -6.29 -5.00 -18.96
CA GLU A 253 -6.55 -6.11 -19.89
C GLU A 253 -7.72 -5.76 -20.83
N PRO A 254 -7.75 -6.28 -22.05
CA PRO A 254 -6.83 -7.25 -22.68
C PRO A 254 -5.58 -6.65 -23.32
N GLY A 255 -5.27 -5.40 -23.06
CA GLY A 255 -4.08 -4.73 -23.55
C GLY A 255 -4.23 -3.22 -23.69
N PRO A 256 -3.13 -2.48 -23.92
CA PRO A 256 -3.18 -1.04 -24.04
C PRO A 256 -4.02 -0.62 -25.25
N THR A 257 -4.91 0.32 -25.01
CA THR A 257 -5.67 1.00 -26.06
C THR A 257 -4.88 2.20 -26.60
N GLU A 258 -5.29 2.75 -27.72
CA GLU A 258 -4.72 4.01 -28.24
C GLU A 258 -4.85 5.16 -27.20
N LYS A 259 -5.93 5.12 -26.41
CA LYS A 259 -6.13 6.06 -25.30
C LYS A 259 -5.05 5.90 -24.21
N ASP A 260 -4.71 4.67 -23.85
CA ASP A 260 -3.67 4.41 -22.83
C ASP A 260 -2.32 4.93 -23.28
N PHE A 261 -1.94 4.71 -24.54
CA PHE A 261 -0.70 5.25 -25.10
C PHE A 261 -0.67 6.78 -25.09
N LYS A 262 -1.77 7.45 -25.45
CA LYS A 262 -1.87 8.91 -25.39
C LYS A 262 -1.75 9.42 -23.94
N THR A 263 -2.46 8.79 -23.02
CA THR A 263 -2.43 9.13 -21.60
C THR A 263 -1.03 8.95 -21.00
N TYR A 264 -0.35 7.84 -21.35
CA TYR A 264 1.03 7.61 -20.92
C TYR A 264 2.00 8.66 -21.52
N ALA A 265 1.90 8.94 -22.80
CA ALA A 265 2.74 9.94 -23.46
C ALA A 265 2.55 11.34 -22.85
N GLU A 266 1.32 11.74 -22.56
CA GLU A 266 1.00 12.97 -21.85
C GLU A 266 1.63 12.96 -20.45
N ALA A 267 1.38 11.93 -19.67
CA ALA A 267 1.88 11.81 -18.30
C ALA A 267 3.42 11.82 -18.26
N SER A 268 4.08 11.04 -19.13
CA SER A 268 5.55 10.95 -19.18
C SER A 268 6.23 12.24 -19.63
N THR A 269 5.54 13.06 -20.43
CA THR A 269 6.03 14.39 -20.85
C THR A 269 5.82 15.43 -19.76
N ARG A 270 4.62 15.44 -19.13
CA ARG A 270 4.23 16.43 -18.12
C ARG A 270 4.92 16.21 -16.80
N PHE A 271 5.14 14.95 -16.41
CA PHE A 271 5.72 14.55 -15.13
C PHE A 271 7.06 13.82 -15.37
N ASN A 272 8.14 14.58 -15.48
CA ASN A 272 9.47 14.04 -15.77
C ASN A 272 10.58 14.88 -15.14
N ASP A 273 10.44 15.16 -13.86
CA ASP A 273 11.51 15.81 -13.09
C ASP A 273 12.06 14.88 -11.99
N HIS A 274 12.92 15.37 -11.13
CA HIS A 274 13.56 14.57 -10.09
C HIS A 274 12.67 14.34 -8.85
N TRP A 275 11.51 14.98 -8.78
CA TRP A 275 10.54 14.79 -7.68
C TRP A 275 9.39 13.85 -8.07
N LEU A 276 8.90 14.00 -9.30
CA LEU A 276 7.80 13.20 -9.82
C LEU A 276 8.07 12.85 -11.28
N ALA A 277 8.18 11.57 -11.60
CA ALA A 277 8.41 11.12 -12.96
C ALA A 277 7.53 9.90 -13.31
N VAL A 278 6.95 9.91 -14.51
CA VAL A 278 6.27 8.75 -15.08
C VAL A 278 7.22 8.10 -16.07
N ARG A 279 7.73 6.89 -15.74
CA ARG A 279 8.81 6.23 -16.51
C ARG A 279 8.55 4.78 -16.84
N GLY A 280 7.32 4.34 -16.80
CA GLY A 280 7.00 2.96 -17.14
C GLY A 280 5.52 2.70 -17.16
N VAL A 281 5.19 1.52 -17.66
CA VAL A 281 3.86 0.94 -17.60
C VAL A 281 3.93 -0.39 -16.86
N LYS A 282 2.90 -0.73 -16.13
CA LYS A 282 2.73 -2.02 -15.48
C LYS A 282 1.68 -2.84 -16.22
N LEU A 283 2.10 -4.00 -16.70
CA LEU A 283 1.26 -5.01 -17.31
C LEU A 283 1.16 -6.19 -16.35
N MET A 284 -0.04 -6.71 -16.17
CA MET A 284 -0.29 -7.96 -15.41
C MET A 284 -0.33 -9.10 -16.42
N LEU A 285 0.66 -9.99 -16.38
CA LEU A 285 0.76 -11.11 -17.32
C LEU A 285 -0.02 -12.33 -16.90
N ASP A 286 -0.11 -12.55 -15.59
CA ASP A 286 -0.74 -13.71 -14.98
C ASP A 286 -1.20 -13.39 -13.55
N GLY A 287 -1.67 -14.41 -12.84
CA GLY A 287 -2.13 -14.30 -11.47
C GLY A 287 -1.03 -14.40 -10.43
N VAL A 288 -1.36 -14.99 -9.27
CA VAL A 288 -0.53 -15.09 -8.08
C VAL A 288 -0.32 -16.54 -7.67
N ILE A 289 0.90 -16.91 -7.25
CA ILE A 289 1.25 -18.28 -6.84
C ILE A 289 0.39 -18.75 -5.67
N ASP A 290 0.25 -17.93 -4.63
CA ASP A 290 -0.47 -18.29 -3.40
C ASP A 290 -1.95 -18.62 -3.63
N SER A 291 -2.58 -18.03 -4.65
CA SER A 291 -3.96 -18.32 -5.05
C SER A 291 -4.08 -19.40 -6.13
N GLY A 292 -2.97 -19.98 -6.59
CA GLY A 292 -2.97 -20.99 -7.66
C GLY A 292 -3.36 -20.44 -9.04
N THR A 293 -3.24 -19.12 -9.26
CA THR A 293 -3.66 -18.46 -10.51
C THR A 293 -2.51 -18.01 -11.40
N ALA A 294 -1.26 -17.98 -10.88
CA ALA A 294 -0.08 -17.71 -11.70
C ALA A 294 0.13 -18.82 -12.74
N ALA A 295 0.56 -18.46 -13.94
CA ALA A 295 0.80 -19.41 -15.02
C ALA A 295 2.07 -20.22 -14.75
N MET A 296 1.91 -21.51 -14.51
CA MET A 296 2.99 -22.45 -14.18
C MET A 296 3.27 -23.39 -15.36
N LEU A 297 4.51 -23.87 -15.47
CA LEU A 297 4.87 -24.89 -16.46
C LEU A 297 4.27 -26.26 -16.11
N GLU A 298 4.17 -26.56 -14.82
CA GLU A 298 3.60 -27.79 -14.28
C GLU A 298 2.38 -27.46 -13.41
N PRO A 299 1.43 -28.40 -13.24
CA PRO A 299 0.31 -28.20 -12.33
C PRO A 299 0.77 -27.89 -10.90
N TYR A 300 -0.01 -27.07 -10.19
CA TYR A 300 0.21 -26.84 -8.76
C TYR A 300 0.10 -28.17 -7.99
N GLU A 301 0.95 -28.36 -6.98
CA GLU A 301 0.95 -29.56 -6.15
C GLU A 301 -0.43 -29.79 -5.52
N GLY A 302 -0.97 -31.00 -5.70
CA GLY A 302 -2.32 -31.35 -5.22
C GLY A 302 -3.50 -30.74 -6.00
N GLN A 303 -3.24 -30.03 -7.09
CA GLN A 303 -4.28 -29.43 -7.94
C GLN A 303 -4.15 -29.89 -9.39
N LYS A 304 -5.23 -29.74 -10.18
CA LYS A 304 -5.23 -30.04 -11.63
C LYS A 304 -4.92 -28.79 -12.49
N GLY A 305 -4.88 -27.62 -11.87
CA GLY A 305 -4.71 -26.35 -12.57
C GLY A 305 -3.25 -25.91 -12.64
N GLN A 306 -2.92 -25.20 -13.70
CA GLN A 306 -1.61 -24.57 -13.94
C GLN A 306 -1.67 -23.03 -13.91
N GLY A 307 -2.83 -22.44 -13.50
CA GLY A 307 -3.10 -21.02 -13.74
C GLY A 307 -3.26 -20.72 -15.22
N LYS A 308 -3.22 -19.45 -15.58
CA LYS A 308 -3.26 -19.02 -16.99
C LYS A 308 -2.62 -17.66 -17.18
N LEU A 309 -2.13 -17.41 -18.38
CA LEU A 309 -1.77 -16.08 -18.85
C LEU A 309 -3.05 -15.24 -19.06
N PHE A 310 -2.97 -13.96 -18.77
CA PHE A 310 -4.03 -12.99 -19.09
C PHE A 310 -3.95 -12.47 -20.51
N TRP A 311 -2.81 -12.69 -21.17
CA TRP A 311 -2.50 -12.24 -22.52
C TRP A 311 -2.23 -13.41 -23.44
N GLU A 312 -2.72 -13.32 -24.68
CA GLU A 312 -2.17 -14.12 -25.76
C GLU A 312 -0.75 -13.61 -26.08
N PRO A 313 0.23 -14.51 -26.30
CA PRO A 313 1.65 -14.11 -26.51
C PRO A 313 1.84 -13.08 -27.60
N ASP A 314 1.13 -13.22 -28.73
CA ASP A 314 1.24 -12.28 -29.86
C ASP A 314 0.69 -10.89 -29.53
N ASP A 315 -0.36 -10.81 -28.71
CA ASP A 315 -0.94 -9.53 -28.29
C ASP A 315 -0.06 -8.84 -27.26
N PHE A 316 0.58 -9.61 -26.38
CA PHE A 316 1.58 -9.06 -25.45
C PHE A 316 2.79 -8.49 -26.21
N ILE A 317 3.32 -9.22 -27.22
CA ILE A 317 4.43 -8.74 -28.04
C ILE A 317 4.06 -7.41 -28.72
N LYS A 318 2.87 -7.31 -29.33
CA LYS A 318 2.39 -6.06 -29.96
C LYS A 318 2.25 -4.90 -28.95
N ALA A 319 1.88 -5.20 -27.71
CA ALA A 319 1.71 -4.19 -26.67
C ALA A 319 3.05 -3.62 -26.16
N VAL A 320 4.14 -4.39 -26.27
CA VAL A 320 5.47 -4.01 -25.76
C VAL A 320 6.35 -3.40 -26.85
N MET A 321 6.09 -3.73 -28.13
CA MET A 321 6.82 -3.19 -29.29
C MET A 321 6.26 -1.86 -29.77
#